data_14b14fc384eb36d9177efc59497c3e2f
#
_entry.id   14b14fc384eb36d9177efc59497c3e2f
#
_cell.length_a   1.000
_cell.length_b   1.000
_cell.length_c   1.000
_cell.angle_alpha   90.00
_cell.angle_beta   90.00
_cell.angle_gamma   90.00
#
_symmetry.space_group_name_H-M   'P 1'
#
loop_
_entity.id
_entity.type
_entity.pdbx_description
1 polymer ?
#
loop_
_entity_poly.entity_id
_entity_poly.type
_entity_poly.pdbx_seq_one_letter_code
_entity_poly.pdbx_strand_id
1 'polypeptide(L)'
;MLQYNYMKILQLNVWMGKVEGTLRRFFENNDFDVICMQEIFASDNCAGHLSRLCFDREQIQKASRLPYAFFSPNWSSEIAGGIFEEGNLILSRIPFAETHSEFISGEYKEKMILGEVVGNNLNIQIAKLENGLTVINHHGFWRPNPIGDEESVRAFTKVGNIVRQVTGPLVMCGDLNIIHDSPAMRPLDFLRDLTQEYDVETTLSGLKFDGKVACDHILVNDGIDVQDFAVLPDLVSDHLALTAEVELH
;
A
#
# COMPACT_ATOMS: atom_id res chain seq x y z
N MET A 1 -28.62 -5.07 -6.43
CA MET A 1 -27.16 -4.96 -6.33
C MET A 1 -26.82 -3.51 -6.61
N LEU A 2 -26.20 -2.80 -5.65
CA LEU A 2 -25.61 -1.49 -5.92
C LEU A 2 -24.42 -1.74 -6.86
N GLN A 3 -24.48 -1.17 -8.04
CA GLN A 3 -23.43 -1.34 -9.06
C GLN A 3 -22.34 -0.30 -8.73
N TYR A 4 -21.34 -0.72 -7.93
CA TYR A 4 -20.18 0.11 -7.62
C TYR A 4 -19.19 0.09 -8.80
N ASN A 5 -19.56 0.71 -9.91
CA ASN A 5 -18.65 0.83 -11.05
C ASN A 5 -17.67 2.00 -10.85
N TYR A 6 -18.08 3.01 -10.08
CA TYR A 6 -17.30 4.20 -9.75
C TYR A 6 -16.75 4.07 -8.34
N MET A 7 -15.44 4.24 -8.18
CA MET A 7 -14.78 4.07 -6.89
C MET A 7 -13.63 5.05 -6.70
N LYS A 8 -13.46 5.48 -5.46
CA LYS A 8 -12.33 6.29 -5.01
C LYS A 8 -11.32 5.42 -4.28
N ILE A 9 -10.11 5.36 -4.82
CA ILE A 9 -9.00 4.54 -4.34
C ILE A 9 -7.95 5.43 -3.69
N LEU A 10 -7.41 4.99 -2.56
CA LEU A 10 -6.29 5.62 -1.85
C LEU A 10 -5.08 4.69 -1.81
N GLN A 11 -3.90 5.23 -2.12
CA GLN A 11 -2.59 4.66 -1.84
C GLN A 11 -1.88 5.49 -0.77
N LEU A 12 -1.35 4.85 0.28
CA LEU A 12 -0.55 5.54 1.30
C LEU A 12 0.36 4.57 2.08
N ASN A 13 1.68 4.79 2.07
CA ASN A 13 2.55 4.28 3.13
C ASN A 13 2.32 5.14 4.38
N VAL A 14 1.91 4.53 5.50
CA VAL A 14 1.49 5.26 6.70
C VAL A 14 2.61 5.48 7.73
N TRP A 15 3.84 5.08 7.40
CA TRP A 15 4.99 5.21 8.30
C TRP A 15 4.69 4.71 9.72
N MET A 16 4.16 3.51 9.82
CA MET A 16 3.79 2.88 11.08
C MET A 16 2.81 3.71 11.95
N GLY A 17 2.04 4.62 11.31
CA GLY A 17 1.08 5.48 12.00
C GLY A 17 1.71 6.51 12.94
N LYS A 18 2.97 6.91 12.73
CA LYS A 18 3.71 7.85 13.60
C LYS A 18 3.11 9.24 13.68
N VAL A 19 2.32 9.66 12.70
CA VAL A 19 1.67 10.97 12.66
C VAL A 19 0.17 10.83 13.03
N GLU A 20 -0.11 10.12 14.12
CA GLU A 20 -1.45 9.67 14.51
C GLU A 20 -2.54 10.74 14.40
N GLY A 21 -2.31 11.91 14.99
CA GLY A 21 -3.36 12.95 15.12
C GLY A 21 -3.83 13.52 13.78
N THR A 22 -2.95 13.65 12.78
CA THR A 22 -3.30 14.12 11.44
C THR A 22 -3.83 12.97 10.60
N LEU A 23 -3.23 11.79 10.69
CA LEU A 23 -3.65 10.59 9.96
C LEU A 23 -5.08 10.18 10.36
N ARG A 24 -5.41 10.21 11.68
CA ARG A 24 -6.78 9.95 12.15
C ARG A 24 -7.78 10.91 11.54
N ARG A 25 -7.53 12.24 11.65
CA ARG A 25 -8.42 13.26 11.08
C ARG A 25 -8.55 13.14 9.55
N PHE A 26 -7.49 12.76 8.88
CA PHE A 26 -7.51 12.52 7.45
C PHE A 26 -8.53 11.44 7.09
N PHE A 27 -8.50 10.27 7.75
CA PHE A 27 -9.47 9.21 7.50
C PHE A 27 -10.89 9.56 7.97
N GLU A 28 -11.04 10.34 9.05
CA GLU A 28 -12.36 10.77 9.52
C GLU A 28 -13.04 11.76 8.57
N ASN A 29 -12.27 12.57 7.85
CA ASN A 29 -12.74 13.64 6.98
C ASN A 29 -12.81 13.28 5.50
N ASN A 30 -12.24 12.15 5.09
CA ASN A 30 -12.24 11.71 3.70
C ASN A 30 -12.93 10.36 3.57
N ASP A 31 -13.68 10.20 2.48
CA ASP A 31 -14.33 8.95 2.13
C ASP A 31 -13.61 8.30 0.94
N PHE A 32 -13.29 7.02 1.09
CA PHE A 32 -12.71 6.17 0.06
C PHE A 32 -13.53 4.88 -0.04
N ASP A 33 -13.44 4.20 -1.18
CA ASP A 33 -14.07 2.90 -1.38
C ASP A 33 -13.06 1.77 -1.20
N VAL A 34 -11.79 2.02 -1.56
CA VAL A 34 -10.65 1.12 -1.35
C VAL A 34 -9.46 1.91 -0.84
N ILE A 35 -8.76 1.37 0.14
CA ILE A 35 -7.52 1.93 0.69
C ILE A 35 -6.45 0.85 0.67
N CYS A 36 -5.32 1.13 0.02
CA CYS A 36 -4.11 0.32 0.03
C CYS A 36 -3.04 1.01 0.87
N MET A 37 -2.52 0.31 1.87
CA MET A 37 -1.54 0.88 2.79
C MET A 37 -0.36 -0.05 3.03
N GLN A 38 0.80 0.53 3.29
CA GLN A 38 2.03 -0.15 3.66
C GLN A 38 2.51 0.37 5.02
N GLU A 39 3.41 -0.36 5.64
CA GLU A 39 3.94 -0.11 6.99
C GLU A 39 2.84 0.00 8.06
N ILE A 40 1.85 -0.87 7.98
CA ILE A 40 0.78 -0.95 8.98
C ILE A 40 1.24 -1.77 10.17
N PHE A 41 0.99 -1.26 11.37
CA PHE A 41 1.07 -2.05 12.58
C PHE A 41 -0.26 -2.70 12.96
N ALA A 42 -0.17 -3.94 13.41
CA ALA A 42 -1.23 -4.65 14.10
C ALA A 42 -0.69 -5.18 15.42
N SER A 43 -1.50 -5.14 16.49
CA SER A 43 -1.13 -5.70 17.77
C SER A 43 -2.34 -6.23 18.50
N ASP A 44 -2.22 -7.43 19.07
CA ASP A 44 -3.30 -8.07 19.84
C ASP A 44 -3.44 -7.48 21.24
N ASN A 45 -2.49 -6.69 21.74
CA ASN A 45 -2.42 -6.21 23.12
C ASN A 45 -1.81 -4.82 23.28
N CYS A 46 -2.06 -3.90 22.39
CA CYS A 46 -1.62 -2.52 22.53
C CYS A 46 -2.38 -1.69 23.58
N ALA A 47 -2.89 -2.33 24.62
CA ALA A 47 -3.42 -1.66 25.82
C ALA A 47 -2.27 -1.14 26.69
N GLY A 48 -1.41 -0.26 26.17
CA GLY A 48 -0.27 0.23 26.95
C GLY A 48 0.46 1.37 26.28
N HIS A 49 1.76 1.38 26.41
CA HIS A 49 2.62 2.46 25.91
C HIS A 49 2.70 2.55 24.37
N LEU A 50 2.45 1.45 23.65
CA LEU A 50 2.61 1.39 22.19
C LEU A 50 1.39 1.89 21.45
N SER A 51 0.18 1.71 21.97
CA SER A 51 -1.05 2.31 21.39
C SER A 51 -1.03 3.84 21.40
N ARG A 52 -0.09 4.45 22.12
CA ARG A 52 0.13 5.90 22.15
C ARG A 52 1.18 6.36 21.14
N LEU A 53 1.90 5.42 20.53
CA LEU A 53 3.02 5.71 19.62
C LEU A 53 2.68 5.45 18.16
N CYS A 54 1.66 4.63 17.89
CA CYS A 54 1.29 4.22 16.55
C CYS A 54 -0.22 4.17 16.39
N PHE A 55 -0.69 4.66 15.27
CA PHE A 55 -2.07 4.51 14.85
C PHE A 55 -2.21 3.15 14.14
N ASP A 56 -2.74 2.17 14.85
CA ASP A 56 -2.75 0.78 14.41
C ASP A 56 -3.87 0.44 13.40
N ARG A 57 -3.82 -0.77 12.85
CA ARG A 57 -4.78 -1.30 11.89
C ARG A 57 -6.24 -1.11 12.30
N GLU A 58 -6.60 -1.45 13.55
CA GLU A 58 -8.00 -1.39 14.00
C GLU A 58 -8.49 0.05 14.12
N GLN A 59 -7.62 0.93 14.60
CA GLN A 59 -7.92 2.35 14.70
C GLN A 59 -8.08 2.99 13.32
N ILE A 60 -7.23 2.61 12.35
CA ILE A 60 -7.33 3.06 10.95
C ILE A 60 -8.64 2.57 10.33
N GLN A 61 -8.97 1.28 10.48
CA GLN A 61 -10.20 0.71 9.96
C GLN A 61 -11.43 1.40 10.55
N LYS A 62 -11.43 1.68 11.84
CA LYS A 62 -12.51 2.41 12.50
C LYS A 62 -12.63 3.85 11.99
N ALA A 63 -11.53 4.56 11.82
CA ALA A 63 -11.52 5.95 11.34
C ALA A 63 -11.97 6.05 9.88
N SER A 64 -11.55 5.12 9.01
CA SER A 64 -11.93 5.07 7.60
C SER A 64 -13.37 4.57 7.37
N ARG A 65 -14.00 3.95 8.37
CA ARG A 65 -15.37 3.39 8.27
C ARG A 65 -15.54 2.32 7.20
N LEU A 66 -14.45 1.66 6.78
CA LEU A 66 -14.49 0.58 5.80
C LEU A 66 -14.68 -0.78 6.49
N PRO A 67 -15.73 -1.54 6.10
CA PRO A 67 -16.10 -2.75 6.85
C PRO A 67 -15.16 -3.94 6.60
N TYR A 68 -14.53 -4.03 5.44
CA TYR A 68 -13.73 -5.18 5.05
C TYR A 68 -12.24 -4.85 5.11
N ALA A 69 -11.47 -5.73 5.73
CA ALA A 69 -10.02 -5.58 5.92
C ALA A 69 -9.29 -6.87 5.55
N PHE A 70 -8.21 -6.73 4.78
CA PHE A 70 -7.28 -7.80 4.48
C PHE A 70 -5.87 -7.33 4.87
N PHE A 71 -5.35 -7.86 5.98
CA PHE A 71 -3.99 -7.59 6.47
C PHE A 71 -3.08 -8.76 6.17
N SER A 72 -1.86 -8.48 5.72
CA SER A 72 -0.82 -9.47 5.45
C SER A 72 0.49 -9.04 6.09
N PRO A 73 0.93 -9.70 7.19
CA PRO A 73 2.13 -9.31 7.91
C PRO A 73 3.41 -9.73 7.15
N ASN A 74 4.44 -8.91 7.27
CA ASN A 74 5.79 -9.18 6.80
C ASN A 74 6.65 -9.82 7.91
N TRP A 75 6.46 -9.34 9.14
CA TRP A 75 7.18 -9.82 10.32
C TRP A 75 6.41 -9.52 11.62
N SER A 76 6.81 -10.19 12.69
CA SER A 76 6.37 -9.86 14.06
C SER A 76 7.54 -9.57 14.98
N SER A 77 7.27 -8.86 16.07
CA SER A 77 8.18 -8.63 17.19
C SER A 77 7.45 -8.74 18.52
N GLU A 78 8.14 -9.13 19.58
CA GLU A 78 7.60 -9.12 20.92
C GLU A 78 8.06 -7.87 21.66
N ILE A 79 7.12 -7.00 22.04
CA ILE A 79 7.39 -5.73 22.70
C ILE A 79 6.51 -5.62 23.95
N ALA A 80 7.14 -5.42 25.10
CA ALA A 80 6.45 -5.23 26.38
C ALA A 80 5.38 -6.29 26.69
N GLY A 81 5.63 -7.54 26.27
CA GLY A 81 4.73 -8.67 26.51
C GLY A 81 3.56 -8.80 25.53
N GLY A 82 3.54 -8.01 24.46
CA GLY A 82 2.58 -8.12 23.35
C GLY A 82 3.27 -8.48 22.03
N ILE A 83 2.54 -9.12 21.13
CA ILE A 83 3.01 -9.39 19.76
C ILE A 83 2.61 -8.21 18.87
N PHE A 84 3.58 -7.75 18.12
CA PHE A 84 3.51 -6.71 17.13
C PHE A 84 3.73 -7.30 15.74
N GLU A 85 2.87 -6.99 14.82
CA GLU A 85 3.06 -7.31 13.40
C GLU A 85 3.17 -6.04 12.58
N GLU A 86 4.03 -6.06 11.58
CA GLU A 86 4.11 -5.03 10.55
C GLU A 86 3.79 -5.67 9.20
N GLY A 87 3.07 -4.96 8.34
CA GLY A 87 2.72 -5.48 7.03
C GLY A 87 1.88 -4.52 6.19
N ASN A 88 1.23 -5.11 5.19
CA ASN A 88 0.37 -4.42 4.24
C ASN A 88 -1.11 -4.59 4.61
N LEU A 89 -1.94 -3.59 4.25
CA LEU A 89 -3.38 -3.61 4.53
C LEU A 89 -4.17 -3.11 3.32
N ILE A 90 -5.19 -3.89 2.93
CA ILE A 90 -6.25 -3.42 2.05
C ILE A 90 -7.52 -3.27 2.87
N LEU A 91 -8.14 -2.09 2.84
CA LEU A 91 -9.49 -1.85 3.33
C LEU A 91 -10.44 -1.65 2.15
N SER A 92 -11.66 -2.13 2.26
CA SER A 92 -12.66 -2.02 1.20
C SER A 92 -14.06 -1.77 1.75
N ARG A 93 -14.85 -0.98 1.01
CA ARG A 93 -16.31 -0.85 1.19
C ARG A 93 -17.06 -2.06 0.64
N ILE A 94 -16.47 -2.74 -0.34
CA ILE A 94 -17.03 -3.89 -1.04
C ILE A 94 -16.45 -5.17 -0.45
N PRO A 95 -17.26 -6.22 -0.22
CA PRO A 95 -16.74 -7.50 0.28
C PRO A 95 -15.65 -8.07 -0.63
N PHE A 96 -14.71 -8.79 -0.03
CA PHE A 96 -13.74 -9.59 -0.76
C PHE A 96 -14.37 -10.92 -1.20
N ALA A 97 -14.39 -11.20 -2.51
CA ALA A 97 -14.72 -12.51 -3.05
C ALA A 97 -13.57 -13.50 -2.82
N GLU A 98 -12.33 -13.02 -3.01
CA GLU A 98 -11.11 -13.81 -2.81
C GLU A 98 -10.00 -12.92 -2.29
N THR A 99 -9.14 -13.47 -1.42
CA THR A 99 -7.91 -12.80 -0.96
C THR A 99 -6.75 -13.78 -1.00
N HIS A 100 -5.60 -13.30 -1.43
CA HIS A 100 -4.35 -14.06 -1.46
C HIS A 100 -3.18 -13.15 -1.13
N SER A 101 -2.17 -13.69 -0.45
CA SER A 101 -0.86 -13.02 -0.31
C SER A 101 0.26 -14.03 -0.46
N GLU A 102 1.36 -13.58 -1.05
CA GLU A 102 2.59 -14.36 -1.14
C GLU A 102 3.83 -13.47 -1.03
N PHE A 103 4.93 -14.03 -0.56
CA PHE A 103 6.18 -13.31 -0.44
C PHE A 103 6.87 -13.17 -1.80
N ILE A 104 7.14 -11.92 -2.17
CA ILE A 104 7.97 -11.59 -3.33
C ILE A 104 9.44 -11.82 -3.01
N SER A 105 9.85 -11.40 -1.80
CA SER A 105 11.19 -11.57 -1.27
C SER A 105 11.13 -11.98 0.20
N GLY A 106 12.05 -12.85 0.61
CA GLY A 106 12.10 -13.36 1.98
C GLY A 106 10.91 -14.25 2.33
N GLU A 107 10.58 -14.26 3.61
CA GLU A 107 9.48 -15.02 4.22
C GLU A 107 8.99 -14.29 5.49
N TYR A 108 7.84 -14.66 6.03
CA TYR A 108 7.38 -14.15 7.31
C TYR A 108 8.41 -14.45 8.41
N LYS A 109 8.81 -13.43 9.18
CA LYS A 109 9.74 -13.57 10.29
C LYS A 109 9.04 -13.33 11.61
N GLU A 110 9.01 -14.38 12.43
CA GLU A 110 8.53 -14.29 13.80
C GLU A 110 9.60 -13.69 14.72
N LYS A 111 9.13 -12.92 15.72
CA LYS A 111 9.91 -12.44 16.88
C LYS A 111 11.21 -11.72 16.51
N MET A 112 11.14 -10.85 15.52
CA MET A 112 12.29 -10.01 15.19
C MET A 112 12.66 -9.11 16.37
N ILE A 113 13.96 -8.91 16.56
CA ILE A 113 14.48 -7.93 17.52
C ILE A 113 14.37 -6.55 16.89
N LEU A 114 13.67 -5.62 17.56
CA LEU A 114 13.60 -4.23 17.09
C LEU A 114 15.01 -3.63 16.93
N GLY A 115 15.27 -3.11 15.74
CA GLY A 115 16.58 -2.55 15.37
C GLY A 115 17.46 -3.49 14.57
N GLU A 116 17.12 -4.78 14.45
CA GLU A 116 17.68 -5.60 13.38
C GLU A 116 17.17 -5.05 12.05
N VAL A 117 18.10 -4.95 11.09
CA VAL A 117 17.72 -4.57 9.73
C VAL A 117 16.80 -5.67 9.20
N VAL A 118 15.52 -5.34 9.11
CA VAL A 118 14.56 -6.20 8.44
C VAL A 118 15.04 -6.30 7.00
N GLY A 119 15.54 -7.47 6.62
CA GLY A 119 15.76 -7.74 5.21
C GLY A 119 14.44 -7.53 4.46
N ASN A 120 14.49 -7.41 3.15
CA ASN A 120 13.30 -7.20 2.32
C ASN A 120 12.37 -8.44 2.36
N ASN A 121 11.67 -8.62 3.49
CA ASN A 121 10.60 -9.61 3.65
C ASN A 121 9.32 -8.93 3.21
N LEU A 122 9.02 -9.04 1.94
CA LEU A 122 7.99 -8.24 1.29
C LEU A 122 6.96 -9.16 0.64
N ASN A 123 5.72 -9.02 1.06
CA ASN A 123 4.60 -9.69 0.45
C ASN A 123 3.86 -8.80 -0.55
N ILE A 124 3.14 -9.45 -1.45
CA ILE A 124 2.12 -8.84 -2.30
C ILE A 124 0.75 -9.32 -1.82
N GLN A 125 -0.20 -8.41 -1.74
CA GLN A 125 -1.61 -8.72 -1.48
C GLN A 125 -2.40 -8.64 -2.77
N ILE A 126 -3.28 -9.59 -2.99
CA ILE A 126 -4.21 -9.65 -4.13
C ILE A 126 -5.60 -9.87 -3.56
N ALA A 127 -6.50 -8.92 -3.76
CA ALA A 127 -7.87 -8.98 -3.29
C ALA A 127 -8.83 -8.80 -4.47
N LYS A 128 -9.65 -9.81 -4.75
CA LYS A 128 -10.75 -9.70 -5.71
C LYS A 128 -12.01 -9.29 -4.98
N LEU A 129 -12.59 -8.15 -5.37
CA LEU A 129 -13.83 -7.65 -4.81
C LEU A 129 -15.05 -8.29 -5.48
N GLU A 130 -16.21 -8.31 -4.79
CA GLU A 130 -17.45 -8.88 -5.35
C GLU A 130 -17.99 -8.14 -6.58
N ASN A 131 -17.56 -6.90 -6.82
CA ASN A 131 -17.89 -6.17 -8.05
C ASN A 131 -16.97 -6.51 -9.24
N GLY A 132 -16.00 -7.41 -9.05
CA GLY A 132 -15.09 -7.89 -10.09
C GLY A 132 -13.74 -7.16 -10.15
N LEU A 133 -13.56 -6.04 -9.45
CA LEU A 133 -12.25 -5.38 -9.36
C LEU A 133 -11.25 -6.26 -8.63
N THR A 134 -10.05 -6.40 -9.20
CA THR A 134 -8.90 -6.92 -8.47
C THR A 134 -8.04 -5.75 -7.99
N VAL A 135 -7.78 -5.72 -6.70
CA VAL A 135 -6.91 -4.75 -6.03
C VAL A 135 -5.63 -5.45 -5.61
N ILE A 136 -4.50 -4.89 -6.00
CA ILE A 136 -3.17 -5.36 -5.60
C ILE A 136 -2.52 -4.29 -4.73
N ASN A 137 -1.91 -4.72 -3.63
CA ASN A 137 -1.15 -3.86 -2.73
C ASN A 137 0.24 -4.46 -2.51
N HIS A 138 1.29 -3.68 -2.74
CA HIS A 138 2.67 -4.15 -2.61
C HIS A 138 3.57 -3.06 -2.03
N HIS A 139 4.37 -3.43 -1.03
CA HIS A 139 5.50 -2.61 -0.58
C HIS A 139 6.76 -3.14 -1.27
N GLY A 140 7.34 -2.30 -2.12
CA GLY A 140 8.46 -2.66 -2.98
C GLY A 140 9.80 -2.75 -2.25
N PHE A 141 10.79 -3.20 -2.98
CA PHE A 141 12.14 -3.48 -2.48
C PHE A 141 12.90 -2.17 -2.23
N TRP A 142 13.12 -1.80 -0.96
CA TRP A 142 13.81 -0.56 -0.63
C TRP A 142 15.31 -0.61 -0.97
N ARG A 143 15.78 0.43 -1.63
CA ARG A 143 17.21 0.73 -1.89
C ARG A 143 17.47 2.22 -1.68
N PRO A 144 18.72 2.60 -1.28
CA PRO A 144 19.09 4.02 -1.18
C PRO A 144 18.98 4.77 -2.51
N ASN A 145 19.14 4.05 -3.64
CA ASN A 145 18.92 4.59 -4.98
C ASN A 145 17.57 4.12 -5.50
N PRO A 146 16.62 5.04 -5.77
CA PRO A 146 15.27 4.70 -6.23
C PRO A 146 15.20 4.18 -7.68
N ILE A 147 16.34 4.09 -8.39
CA ILE A 147 16.45 3.34 -9.65
C ILE A 147 16.50 1.82 -9.38
N GLY A 148 16.83 1.42 -8.15
CA GLY A 148 16.96 0.02 -7.79
C GLY A 148 18.24 -0.63 -8.32
N ASP A 149 18.31 -1.94 -8.19
CA ASP A 149 19.42 -2.80 -8.61
C ASP A 149 18.90 -4.10 -9.25
N GLU A 150 19.82 -5.07 -9.50
CA GLU A 150 19.43 -6.36 -10.07
C GLU A 150 18.46 -7.16 -9.18
N GLU A 151 18.51 -6.98 -7.85
CA GLU A 151 17.56 -7.64 -6.95
C GLU A 151 16.17 -7.00 -7.07
N SER A 152 16.11 -5.68 -7.21
CA SER A 152 14.86 -4.97 -7.50
C SER A 152 14.25 -5.49 -8.83
N VAL A 153 15.04 -5.62 -9.88
CA VAL A 153 14.59 -6.19 -11.17
C VAL A 153 14.06 -7.61 -11.00
N ARG A 154 14.74 -8.48 -10.24
CA ARG A 154 14.26 -9.85 -9.97
C ARG A 154 12.93 -9.86 -9.20
N ALA A 155 12.82 -9.04 -8.16
CA ALA A 155 11.62 -8.91 -7.36
C ALA A 155 10.42 -8.45 -8.23
N PHE A 156 10.60 -7.38 -9.00
CA PHE A 156 9.54 -6.87 -9.87
C PHE A 156 9.24 -7.77 -11.07
N THR A 157 10.18 -8.60 -11.52
CA THR A 157 9.89 -9.66 -12.50
C THR A 157 8.90 -10.67 -11.92
N LYS A 158 9.06 -11.06 -10.65
CA LYS A 158 8.11 -11.94 -9.95
C LYS A 158 6.74 -11.25 -9.82
N VAL A 159 6.72 -9.98 -9.37
CA VAL A 159 5.49 -9.18 -9.29
C VAL A 159 4.77 -9.12 -10.64
N GLY A 160 5.47 -8.75 -11.71
CA GLY A 160 4.90 -8.67 -13.07
C GLY A 160 4.33 -9.99 -13.57
N ASN A 161 4.97 -11.12 -13.24
CA ASN A 161 4.46 -12.45 -13.59
C ASN A 161 3.16 -12.80 -12.85
N ILE A 162 3.03 -12.40 -11.58
CA ILE A 162 1.81 -12.56 -10.79
C ILE A 162 0.69 -11.68 -11.36
N VAL A 163 0.99 -10.41 -11.56
CA VAL A 163 0.00 -9.42 -12.04
C VAL A 163 -0.54 -9.77 -13.43
N ARG A 164 0.28 -10.32 -14.33
CA ARG A 164 -0.16 -10.80 -15.66
C ARG A 164 -1.17 -11.95 -15.62
N GLN A 165 -1.29 -12.67 -14.51
CA GLN A 165 -2.27 -13.75 -14.36
C GLN A 165 -3.65 -13.24 -13.95
N VAL A 166 -3.74 -11.99 -13.51
CA VAL A 166 -5.01 -11.36 -13.13
C VAL A 166 -5.85 -11.09 -14.38
N THR A 167 -7.10 -11.47 -14.32
CA THR A 167 -8.08 -11.23 -15.39
C THR A 167 -9.16 -10.25 -14.92
N GLY A 168 -9.64 -9.40 -15.83
CA GLY A 168 -10.63 -8.37 -15.53
C GLY A 168 -10.01 -7.05 -15.06
N PRO A 169 -10.84 -6.12 -14.56
CA PRO A 169 -10.38 -4.81 -14.08
C PRO A 169 -9.38 -4.95 -12.93
N LEU A 170 -8.27 -4.18 -13.00
CA LEU A 170 -7.18 -4.27 -12.03
C LEU A 170 -6.66 -2.88 -11.68
N VAL A 171 -6.50 -2.66 -10.38
CA VAL A 171 -5.74 -1.54 -9.81
C VAL A 171 -4.64 -2.10 -8.91
N MET A 172 -3.40 -1.70 -9.15
CA MET A 172 -2.26 -2.00 -8.28
C MET A 172 -1.78 -0.72 -7.62
N CYS A 173 -1.69 -0.74 -6.30
CA CYS A 173 -1.18 0.34 -5.45
C CYS A 173 0.08 -0.10 -4.72
N GLY A 174 0.97 0.84 -4.43
CA GLY A 174 2.09 0.54 -3.55
C GLY A 174 3.10 1.67 -3.42
N ASP A 175 3.78 1.69 -2.30
CA ASP A 175 5.11 2.27 -2.20
C ASP A 175 6.09 1.27 -2.83
N LEU A 176 6.39 1.47 -4.10
CA LEU A 176 7.24 0.55 -4.85
C LEU A 176 8.74 0.78 -4.59
N ASN A 177 9.10 1.84 -3.86
CA ASN A 177 10.48 2.23 -3.55
C ASN A 177 11.38 2.45 -4.78
N ILE A 178 10.78 2.58 -5.95
CA ILE A 178 11.45 2.86 -7.24
C ILE A 178 10.67 3.91 -8.02
N ILE A 179 11.37 4.69 -8.83
CA ILE A 179 10.75 5.66 -9.75
C ILE A 179 10.27 4.94 -11.03
N HIS A 180 9.32 5.55 -11.75
CA HIS A 180 8.76 4.99 -12.99
C HIS A 180 9.81 4.70 -14.08
N ASP A 181 10.88 5.52 -14.18
CA ASP A 181 11.97 5.30 -15.15
C ASP A 181 12.93 4.16 -14.76
N SER A 182 12.74 3.52 -13.61
CA SER A 182 13.55 2.39 -13.17
C SER A 182 13.45 1.22 -14.14
N PRO A 183 14.57 0.56 -14.51
CA PRO A 183 14.53 -0.71 -15.22
C PRO A 183 13.71 -1.80 -14.49
N ALA A 184 13.55 -1.68 -13.16
CA ALA A 184 12.74 -2.61 -12.38
C ALA A 184 11.23 -2.44 -12.63
N MET A 185 10.76 -1.29 -13.14
CA MET A 185 9.35 -1.09 -13.53
C MET A 185 8.96 -1.81 -14.83
N ARG A 186 9.92 -2.13 -15.72
CA ARG A 186 9.63 -2.76 -17.02
C ARG A 186 8.73 -4.00 -16.99
N PRO A 187 8.81 -4.90 -16.00
CA PRO A 187 7.88 -6.02 -15.89
C PRO A 187 6.40 -5.61 -15.74
N LEU A 188 6.13 -4.36 -15.37
CA LEU A 188 4.80 -3.75 -15.20
C LEU A 188 4.40 -2.81 -16.34
N ASP A 189 5.20 -2.61 -17.38
CA ASP A 189 4.96 -1.68 -18.53
C ASP A 189 3.64 -1.96 -19.29
N PHE A 190 2.96 -3.07 -19.02
CA PHE A 190 1.63 -3.37 -19.57
C PHE A 190 0.49 -2.73 -18.77
N LEU A 191 0.78 -2.08 -17.66
CA LEU A 191 -0.14 -1.26 -16.88
C LEU A 191 0.15 0.22 -17.15
N ARG A 192 -0.87 1.04 -17.04
CA ARG A 192 -0.73 2.50 -17.04
C ARG A 192 -0.35 2.93 -15.63
N ASP A 193 0.75 3.65 -15.48
CA ASP A 193 1.21 4.21 -14.21
C ASP A 193 0.72 5.66 -14.09
N LEU A 194 -0.25 5.90 -13.21
CA LEU A 194 -0.83 7.23 -13.04
C LEU A 194 0.17 8.24 -12.46
N THR A 195 1.11 7.77 -11.61
CA THR A 195 2.18 8.63 -11.09
C THR A 195 3.06 9.19 -12.22
N GLN A 196 3.31 8.38 -13.25
CA GLN A 196 4.01 8.81 -14.46
C GLN A 196 3.11 9.68 -15.36
N GLU A 197 1.88 9.24 -15.64
CA GLU A 197 0.96 9.94 -16.56
C GLU A 197 0.65 11.38 -16.13
N TYR A 198 0.64 11.62 -14.81
CA TYR A 198 0.35 12.92 -14.22
C TYR A 198 1.61 13.70 -13.80
N ASP A 199 2.80 13.29 -14.27
CA ASP A 199 4.10 13.96 -14.03
C ASP A 199 4.36 14.27 -12.54
N VAL A 200 4.09 13.30 -11.64
CA VAL A 200 4.29 13.48 -10.21
C VAL A 200 5.78 13.63 -9.88
N GLU A 201 6.19 14.79 -9.38
CA GLU A 201 7.59 15.05 -9.03
C GLU A 201 8.05 14.32 -7.76
N THR A 202 7.14 14.16 -6.79
CA THR A 202 7.45 13.51 -5.51
C THR A 202 6.20 12.97 -4.84
N THR A 203 6.34 11.84 -4.19
CA THR A 203 5.37 11.28 -3.26
C THR A 203 5.86 11.33 -1.81
N LEU A 204 7.00 11.98 -1.55
CA LEU A 204 7.54 12.19 -0.21
C LEU A 204 7.07 13.52 0.38
N SER A 205 6.65 13.51 1.64
CA SER A 205 6.07 14.67 2.32
C SER A 205 7.09 15.69 2.85
N GLY A 206 8.38 15.34 2.82
CA GLY A 206 9.45 16.16 3.43
C GLY A 206 9.59 16.01 4.95
N LEU A 207 8.77 15.20 5.62
CA LEU A 207 8.87 14.99 7.08
C LEU A 207 10.11 14.19 7.49
N LYS A 208 10.62 13.33 6.62
CA LYS A 208 11.79 12.46 6.89
C LYS A 208 12.91 12.63 5.87
N PHE A 209 12.57 12.84 4.62
CA PHE A 209 13.50 12.93 3.52
C PHE A 209 13.33 14.26 2.78
N ASP A 210 14.44 14.98 2.54
CA ASP A 210 14.45 16.28 1.83
C ASP A 210 14.53 16.14 0.29
N GLY A 211 14.37 14.94 -0.23
CA GLY A 211 14.48 14.65 -1.66
C GLY A 211 13.13 14.66 -2.39
N LYS A 212 13.16 14.93 -3.69
CA LYS A 212 12.01 14.73 -4.57
C LYS A 212 12.13 13.35 -5.22
N VAL A 213 11.29 12.41 -4.80
CA VAL A 213 11.20 11.05 -5.32
C VAL A 213 9.73 10.66 -5.41
N ALA A 214 9.29 10.23 -6.58
CA ALA A 214 7.97 9.62 -6.79
C ALA A 214 8.14 8.10 -6.77
N CYS A 215 7.93 7.49 -5.61
CA CYS A 215 8.10 6.05 -5.36
C CYS A 215 6.81 5.34 -5.00
N ASP A 216 5.74 6.08 -4.76
CA ASP A 216 4.39 5.55 -4.61
C ASP A 216 3.67 5.58 -5.95
N HIS A 217 2.95 4.51 -6.27
CA HIS A 217 2.31 4.33 -7.57
C HIS A 217 0.87 3.84 -7.44
N ILE A 218 0.03 4.29 -8.36
CA ILE A 218 -1.25 3.66 -8.68
C ILE A 218 -1.16 3.26 -10.16
N LEU A 219 -1.20 1.95 -10.43
CA LEU A 219 -1.16 1.39 -11.77
C LEU A 219 -2.51 0.75 -12.10
N VAL A 220 -2.98 0.91 -13.33
CA VAL A 220 -4.26 0.39 -13.79
C VAL A 220 -4.11 -0.34 -15.12
N ASN A 221 -4.99 -1.31 -15.39
CA ASN A 221 -5.07 -1.94 -16.70
C ASN A 221 -6.20 -1.33 -17.56
N ASP A 222 -6.34 -1.82 -18.81
CA ASP A 222 -7.33 -1.36 -19.77
C ASP A 222 -8.79 -1.58 -19.35
N GLY A 223 -9.05 -2.37 -18.29
CA GLY A 223 -10.39 -2.57 -17.71
C GLY A 223 -10.84 -1.43 -16.78
N ILE A 224 -10.03 -0.36 -16.67
CA ILE A 224 -10.24 0.77 -15.78
C ILE A 224 -10.20 2.09 -16.54
N ASP A 225 -11.28 2.88 -16.44
CA ASP A 225 -11.28 4.29 -16.81
C ASP A 225 -10.90 5.14 -15.60
N VAL A 226 -9.87 5.97 -15.74
CA VAL A 226 -9.45 6.94 -14.72
C VAL A 226 -10.17 8.26 -14.96
N GLN A 227 -10.95 8.69 -13.99
CA GLN A 227 -11.72 9.93 -14.06
C GLN A 227 -10.96 11.10 -13.42
N ASP A 228 -10.19 10.83 -12.34
CA ASP A 228 -9.37 11.80 -11.65
C ASP A 228 -8.19 11.11 -10.96
N PHE A 229 -7.08 11.84 -10.79
CA PHE A 229 -5.91 11.41 -10.02
C PHE A 229 -5.31 12.62 -9.32
N ALA A 230 -4.94 12.47 -8.04
CA ALA A 230 -4.31 13.55 -7.27
C ALA A 230 -3.30 13.04 -6.25
N VAL A 231 -2.27 13.84 -6.01
CA VAL A 231 -1.40 13.77 -4.83
C VAL A 231 -1.97 14.70 -3.78
N LEU A 232 -2.38 14.16 -2.64
CA LEU A 232 -3.00 14.96 -1.57
C LEU A 232 -1.92 15.65 -0.74
N PRO A 233 -2.10 16.97 -0.42
CA PRO A 233 -1.07 17.75 0.28
C PRO A 233 -1.04 17.52 1.80
N ASP A 234 -1.89 16.64 2.31
CA ASP A 234 -2.03 16.38 3.74
C ASP A 234 -0.78 15.69 4.31
N LEU A 235 -0.16 16.31 5.32
CA LEU A 235 1.03 15.78 6.00
C LEU A 235 0.62 14.74 7.05
N VAL A 236 0.35 13.52 6.58
CA VAL A 236 -0.17 12.41 7.40
C VAL A 236 0.82 11.25 7.55
N SER A 237 1.90 11.29 6.79
CA SER A 237 3.00 10.34 6.80
C SER A 237 4.27 11.02 6.27
N ASP A 238 5.41 10.33 6.27
CA ASP A 238 6.58 10.73 5.49
C ASP A 238 6.36 10.54 3.97
N HIS A 239 5.27 9.87 3.58
CA HIS A 239 4.73 9.83 2.23
C HIS A 239 3.49 10.71 2.06
N LEU A 240 3.25 11.19 0.84
CA LEU A 240 2.00 11.84 0.43
C LEU A 240 1.01 10.79 -0.05
N ALA A 241 -0.26 11.00 0.26
CA ALA A 241 -1.32 10.11 -0.20
C ALA A 241 -1.62 10.33 -1.68
N LEU A 242 -1.75 9.25 -2.45
CA LEU A 242 -2.24 9.28 -3.82
C LEU A 242 -3.70 8.85 -3.84
N THR A 243 -4.52 9.49 -4.66
CA THR A 243 -5.91 9.09 -4.87
C THR A 243 -6.24 9.01 -6.33
N ALA A 244 -7.04 8.02 -6.72
CA ALA A 244 -7.60 7.89 -8.06
C ALA A 244 -9.11 7.65 -7.98
N GLU A 245 -9.87 8.34 -8.83
CA GLU A 245 -11.27 8.06 -9.08
C GLU A 245 -11.38 7.24 -10.36
N VAL A 246 -11.94 6.03 -10.24
CA VAL A 246 -11.92 5.03 -11.32
C VAL A 246 -13.31 4.48 -11.59
N GLU A 247 -13.55 4.10 -12.85
CA GLU A 247 -14.74 3.41 -13.29
C GLU A 247 -14.35 2.07 -13.95
N LEU A 248 -15.11 1.01 -13.63
CA LEU A 248 -14.89 -0.33 -14.18
C LEU A 248 -15.71 -0.52 -15.46
N HIS A 249 -15.08 -1.14 -16.47
CA HIS A 249 -15.74 -1.55 -17.71
C HIS A 249 -16.46 -2.90 -17.59
#